data_25c8aaaa1698abeb83bc9094d99ddb54
#
_entry.id   25c8aaaa1698abeb83bc9094d99ddb54
#
_cell.length_a   1.000
_cell.length_b   1.000
_cell.length_c   1.000
_cell.angle_alpha   90.00
_cell.angle_beta   90.00
_cell.angle_gamma   90.00
#
_symmetry.space_group_name_H-M   'P 1'
#
loop_
_entity.id
_entity.type
_entity.pdbx_description
1 polymer ?
#
loop_
_entity_poly.entity_id
_entity_poly.type
_entity_poly.pdbx_seq_one_letter_code
_entity_poly.pdbx_strand_id
1 'polypeptide(L)'
;RQLRQSGIVASQRGAEGGYRLDRDPAQVFIADVVRALDGPLAAVRGQRPEEVDYAGASEHLGEVWVALRASMRHVLERVSLADVAAGTFPADISELLAEPGAWLRR
;
A
#
# COMPACT_ATOMS: atom_id res chain seq x y z
N ARG A 1 1.85 17.55 -1.37
CA ARG A 1 3.17 17.83 -0.81
C ARG A 1 3.97 16.56 -0.52
N GLN A 2 3.40 15.63 0.23
CA GLN A 2 4.08 14.36 0.55
C GLN A 2 4.39 13.54 -0.71
N LEU A 3 3.50 13.49 -1.68
CA LEU A 3 3.73 12.77 -2.94
C LEU A 3 4.85 13.44 -3.75
N ARG A 4 4.93 14.77 -3.71
CA ARG A 4 6.00 15.50 -4.38
C ARG A 4 7.35 15.27 -3.71
N GLN A 5 7.38 15.26 -2.37
CA GLN A 5 8.59 14.99 -1.62
C GLN A 5 9.11 13.57 -1.83
N SER A 6 8.22 12.61 -2.03
CA SER A 6 8.60 11.22 -2.30
C SER A 6 9.04 10.98 -3.75
N GLY A 7 8.87 11.97 -4.64
CA GLY A 7 9.23 11.84 -6.05
C GLY A 7 8.18 11.15 -6.91
N ILE A 8 6.97 10.94 -6.40
CA ILE A 8 5.89 10.30 -7.16
C ILE A 8 5.25 11.29 -8.13
N VAL A 9 5.03 12.54 -7.68
CA VAL A 9 4.47 13.60 -8.53
C VAL A 9 5.42 14.77 -8.60
N ALA A 10 5.30 15.54 -9.68
CA ALA A 10 6.00 16.81 -9.88
C ALA A 10 4.99 17.90 -10.14
N SER A 11 5.31 19.13 -9.71
CA SER A 11 4.47 20.27 -10.05
C SER A 11 4.76 20.74 -11.46
N GLN A 12 3.71 21.26 -12.12
CA GLN A 12 3.77 21.73 -13.49
C GLN A 12 3.23 23.17 -13.53
N ARG A 13 3.99 24.07 -14.14
CA ARG A 13 3.61 25.49 -14.27
C ARG A 13 2.90 25.73 -15.59
N GLY A 14 2.17 26.86 -15.67
CA GLY A 14 1.53 27.34 -16.88
C GLY A 14 0.01 27.23 -16.85
N ALA A 15 -0.61 27.50 -18.00
CA ALA A 15 -2.07 27.48 -18.13
C ALA A 15 -2.67 26.11 -17.83
N GLU A 16 -1.92 25.05 -18.10
CA GLU A 16 -2.29 23.67 -17.78
C GLU A 16 -1.53 23.17 -16.54
N GLY A 17 -1.20 24.07 -15.62
CA GLY A 17 -0.45 23.78 -14.43
C GLY A 17 -1.18 22.86 -13.47
N GLY A 18 -0.48 22.39 -12.45
CA GLY A 18 -0.95 21.44 -11.44
C GLY A 18 0.10 20.41 -11.16
N TYR A 19 -0.32 19.15 -11.06
CA TYR A 19 0.59 18.03 -10.76
C TYR A 19 0.54 16.99 -11.87
N ARG A 20 1.65 16.33 -12.07
CA ARG A 20 1.75 15.19 -12.98
C ARG A 20 2.55 14.08 -12.30
N LEU A 21 2.38 12.85 -12.74
CA LEU A 21 3.24 11.76 -12.30
C LEU A 21 4.66 12.02 -12.79
N ASP A 22 5.64 11.84 -11.91
CA ASP A 22 7.06 12.03 -12.20
C ASP A 22 7.78 10.72 -12.49
N ARG A 23 7.04 9.62 -12.50
CA ARG A 23 7.52 8.29 -12.83
C ARG A 23 6.50 7.55 -13.68
N ASP A 24 6.95 6.52 -14.37
CA ASP A 24 6.08 5.65 -15.16
C ASP A 24 5.01 5.03 -14.24
N PRO A 25 3.71 5.17 -14.57
CA PRO A 25 2.63 4.58 -13.77
C PRO A 25 2.80 3.07 -13.53
N ALA A 26 3.44 2.35 -14.45
CA ALA A 26 3.71 0.92 -14.29
C ALA A 26 4.79 0.64 -13.24
N GLN A 27 5.53 1.66 -12.80
CA GLN A 27 6.59 1.56 -11.82
C GLN A 27 6.24 2.23 -10.48
N VAL A 28 5.05 2.76 -10.35
CA VAL A 28 4.54 3.32 -9.09
C VAL A 28 3.50 2.36 -8.54
N PHE A 29 3.78 1.77 -7.40
CA PHE A 29 2.88 0.81 -6.76
C PHE A 29 2.04 1.48 -5.68
N ILE A 30 0.89 0.88 -5.37
CA ILE A 30 -0.01 1.43 -4.34
C ILE A 30 0.72 1.56 -3.01
N ALA A 31 1.63 0.62 -2.69
CA ALA A 31 2.45 0.70 -1.48
C ALA A 31 3.29 1.98 -1.41
N ASP A 32 3.82 2.44 -2.55
CA ASP A 32 4.62 3.68 -2.60
C ASP A 32 3.78 4.89 -2.20
N VAL A 33 2.54 4.94 -2.68
CA VAL A 33 1.62 6.03 -2.37
C VAL A 33 1.22 6.00 -0.90
N VAL A 34 0.86 4.82 -0.38
CA VAL A 34 0.45 4.66 1.02
C VAL A 34 1.60 5.04 1.97
N ARG A 35 2.81 4.57 1.69
CA ARG A 35 3.98 4.91 2.52
C ARG A 35 4.29 6.41 2.49
N ALA A 36 4.09 7.05 1.34
CA ALA A 36 4.32 8.49 1.20
C ALA A 36 3.32 9.31 2.02
N LEU A 37 2.08 8.83 2.15
CA LEU A 37 1.00 9.54 2.84
C LEU A 37 0.90 9.15 4.32
N ASP A 38 0.99 7.85 4.62
CA ASP A 38 0.66 7.32 5.94
C ASP A 38 1.86 6.70 6.69
N GLY A 39 3.02 6.60 6.05
CA GLY A 39 4.18 5.97 6.64
C GLY A 39 4.18 4.44 6.50
N PRO A 40 4.90 3.71 7.37
CA PRO A 40 5.05 2.26 7.23
C PRO A 40 3.73 1.51 7.24
N LEU A 41 3.65 0.44 6.44
CA LEU A 41 2.46 -0.41 6.36
C LEU A 41 2.27 -1.19 7.67
N ALA A 42 1.00 -1.35 8.06
CA ALA A 42 0.59 -2.12 9.23
C ALA A 42 1.27 -1.67 10.53
N ALA A 43 1.44 -0.36 10.71
CA ALA A 43 1.96 0.18 11.97
C ALA A 43 0.96 -0.08 13.11
N VAL A 44 1.47 -0.50 14.27
CA VAL A 44 0.69 -0.71 15.48
C VAL A 44 1.09 0.35 16.49
N ARG A 45 0.16 1.24 16.86
CA ARG A 45 0.43 2.37 17.77
C ARG A 45 1.64 3.20 17.33
N GLY A 46 1.78 3.41 16.02
CA GLY A 46 2.90 4.14 15.45
C GLY A 46 4.20 3.35 15.33
N GLN A 47 4.20 2.08 15.73
CA GLN A 47 5.36 1.19 15.64
C GLN A 47 5.19 0.16 14.53
N ARG A 48 6.29 -0.29 13.96
CA ARG A 48 6.28 -1.41 13.03
C ARG A 48 5.91 -2.69 13.78
N PRO A 49 5.22 -3.65 13.14
CA PRO A 49 4.80 -4.89 13.81
C PRO A 49 5.92 -5.63 14.54
N GLU A 50 7.12 -5.68 13.97
CA GLU A 50 8.27 -6.37 14.58
C GLU A 50 8.86 -5.63 15.79
N GLU A 51 8.51 -4.36 15.99
CA GLU A 51 9.00 -3.55 17.09
C GLU A 51 8.09 -3.60 18.32
N VAL A 52 6.88 -4.14 18.15
CA VAL A 52 5.90 -4.20 19.23
C VAL A 52 6.17 -5.43 20.08
N ASP A 53 6.27 -5.22 21.39
CA ASP A 53 6.52 -6.29 22.36
C ASP A 53 5.25 -6.63 23.12
N TYR A 54 4.97 -7.93 23.20
CA TYR A 54 3.84 -8.47 23.94
C TYR A 54 4.32 -9.53 24.92
N ALA A 55 3.70 -9.59 26.08
CA ALA A 55 4.04 -10.57 27.12
C ALA A 55 2.88 -11.50 27.45
N GLY A 56 3.20 -12.64 28.08
CA GLY A 56 2.22 -13.59 28.53
C GLY A 56 1.49 -14.32 27.40
N ALA A 57 0.17 -14.48 27.54
CA ALA A 57 -0.65 -15.17 26.54
C ALA A 57 -0.68 -14.49 25.17
N SER A 58 -0.27 -13.20 25.12
CA SER A 58 -0.26 -12.41 23.90
C SER A 58 1.11 -12.34 23.24
N GLU A 59 2.09 -13.13 23.68
CA GLU A 59 3.47 -13.04 23.18
C GLU A 59 3.60 -13.26 21.68
N HIS A 60 2.72 -14.05 21.08
CA HIS A 60 2.73 -14.33 19.65
C HIS A 60 1.87 -13.38 18.81
N LEU A 61 1.23 -12.40 19.45
CA LEU A 61 0.39 -11.43 18.71
C LEU A 61 1.21 -10.59 17.73
N GLY A 62 2.46 -10.30 18.07
CA GLY A 62 3.37 -9.60 17.16
C GLY A 62 3.56 -10.34 15.84
N GLU A 63 3.59 -11.68 15.88
CA GLU A 63 3.71 -12.49 14.67
C GLU A 63 2.49 -12.32 13.76
N VAL A 64 1.31 -12.16 14.34
CA VAL A 64 0.06 -11.91 13.59
C VAL A 64 0.15 -10.58 12.85
N TRP A 65 0.67 -9.55 13.52
CA TRP A 65 0.85 -8.23 12.89
C TRP A 65 1.90 -8.27 11.78
N VAL A 66 2.97 -9.05 11.95
CA VAL A 66 3.97 -9.25 10.88
C VAL A 66 3.33 -9.97 9.69
N ALA A 67 2.52 -10.99 9.95
CA ALA A 67 1.79 -11.71 8.89
C ALA A 67 0.83 -10.78 8.16
N LEU A 68 0.12 -9.92 8.89
CA LEU A 68 -0.77 -8.91 8.29
C LEU A 68 0.01 -7.98 7.36
N ARG A 69 1.15 -7.46 7.83
CA ARG A 69 2.00 -6.60 7.00
C ARG A 69 2.44 -7.31 5.73
N ALA A 70 2.86 -8.57 5.84
CA ALA A 70 3.26 -9.36 4.68
C ALA A 70 2.11 -9.50 3.69
N SER A 71 0.88 -9.72 4.17
CA SER A 71 -0.32 -9.78 3.34
C SER A 71 -0.61 -8.46 2.65
N MET A 72 -0.48 -7.35 3.38
CA MET A 72 -0.66 -6.02 2.81
C MET A 72 0.38 -5.73 1.72
N ARG A 73 1.64 -6.06 1.97
CA ARG A 73 2.71 -5.90 0.99
C ARG A 73 2.46 -6.73 -0.26
N HIS A 74 1.97 -7.94 -0.08
CA HIS A 74 1.66 -8.83 -1.20
C HIS A 74 0.68 -8.17 -2.17
N VAL A 75 -0.30 -7.45 -1.65
CA VAL A 75 -1.26 -6.73 -2.49
C VAL A 75 -0.69 -5.39 -2.95
N LEU A 76 -0.28 -4.55 -2.01
CA LEU A 76 0.01 -3.14 -2.28
C LEU A 76 1.33 -2.92 -3.05
N GLU A 77 2.28 -3.83 -2.93
CA GLU A 77 3.56 -3.74 -3.67
C GLU A 77 3.46 -4.36 -5.07
N ARG A 78 2.36 -5.01 -5.41
CA ARG A 78 2.19 -5.69 -6.70
C ARG A 78 1.21 -5.02 -7.65
N VAL A 79 0.41 -4.09 -7.15
CA VAL A 79 -0.56 -3.35 -7.96
C VAL A 79 -0.01 -1.97 -8.26
N SER A 80 0.21 -1.67 -9.54
CA SER A 80 0.70 -0.38 -9.99
C SER A 80 -0.44 0.58 -10.30
N LEU A 81 -0.11 1.86 -10.44
CA LEU A 81 -1.09 2.85 -10.89
C LEU A 81 -1.59 2.54 -12.30
N ALA A 82 -0.72 1.98 -13.16
CA ALA A 82 -1.13 1.55 -14.50
C ALA A 82 -2.17 0.42 -14.44
N ASP A 83 -1.99 -0.54 -13.51
CA ASP A 83 -2.94 -1.64 -13.31
C ASP A 83 -4.31 -1.10 -12.88
N VAL A 84 -4.34 -0.16 -11.95
CA VAL A 84 -5.58 0.46 -11.49
C VAL A 84 -6.29 1.19 -12.63
N ALA A 85 -5.54 1.96 -13.42
CA ALA A 85 -6.10 2.71 -14.54
C ALA A 85 -6.67 1.78 -15.62
N ALA A 86 -6.01 0.65 -15.85
CA ALA A 86 -6.44 -0.34 -16.84
C ALA A 86 -7.53 -1.29 -16.32
N GLY A 87 -7.65 -1.42 -14.98
CA GLY A 87 -8.54 -2.40 -14.37
C GLY A 87 -8.07 -3.83 -14.54
N THR A 88 -6.76 -4.03 -14.72
CA THR A 88 -6.16 -5.35 -14.96
C THR A 88 -5.12 -5.63 -13.88
N PHE A 89 -5.34 -6.66 -13.08
CA PHE A 89 -4.49 -6.98 -11.94
C PHE A 89 -3.74 -8.31 -12.12
N PRO A 90 -2.62 -8.52 -11.40
CA PRO A 90 -1.97 -9.84 -11.37
C PRO A 90 -2.97 -10.93 -10.95
N ALA A 91 -2.75 -12.16 -11.44
CA ALA A 91 -3.70 -13.26 -11.23
C ALA A 91 -3.99 -13.53 -9.75
N ASP A 92 -2.97 -13.49 -8.90
CA ASP A 92 -3.14 -13.75 -7.47
C ASP A 92 -3.96 -12.65 -6.77
N ILE A 93 -3.88 -11.42 -7.25
CA ILE A 93 -4.73 -10.32 -6.74
C ILE A 93 -6.17 -10.53 -7.19
N SER A 94 -6.37 -10.93 -8.46
CA SER A 94 -7.71 -11.25 -8.98
C SER A 94 -8.35 -12.40 -8.22
N GLU A 95 -7.56 -13.38 -7.80
CA GLU A 95 -8.04 -14.50 -6.97
C GLU A 95 -8.58 -14.04 -5.62
N LEU A 96 -7.93 -13.05 -5.00
CA LEU A 96 -8.43 -12.46 -3.75
C LEU A 96 -9.80 -11.80 -3.94
N LEU A 97 -10.00 -11.13 -5.08
CA LEU A 97 -11.29 -10.49 -5.39
C LEU A 97 -12.38 -11.53 -5.64
N ALA A 98 -12.02 -12.74 -6.03
CA ALA A 98 -12.95 -13.82 -6.29
C ALA A 98 -13.31 -14.63 -5.04
N GLU A 99 -12.67 -14.40 -3.91
CA GLU A 99 -12.98 -15.10 -2.67
C GLU A 99 -14.42 -14.81 -2.23
N PRO A 100 -15.17 -15.83 -1.78
CA PRO A 100 -16.61 -15.66 -1.45
C PRO A 100 -16.90 -14.59 -0.42
N GLY A 101 -16.00 -14.35 0.53
CA GLY A 101 -16.19 -13.36 1.58
C GLY A 101 -15.65 -11.97 1.27
N ALA A 102 -14.95 -11.80 0.13
CA ALA A 102 -14.21 -10.57 -0.16
C ALA A 102 -15.09 -9.32 -0.21
N TRP A 103 -16.29 -9.44 -0.73
CA TRP A 103 -17.22 -8.32 -0.94
C TRP A 103 -18.29 -8.19 0.14
N LEU A 104 -18.27 -9.10 1.11
CA LEU A 104 -19.27 -9.08 2.19
C LEU A 104 -18.89 -8.04 3.25
N ARG A 105 -19.87 -7.26 3.64
CA ARG A 105 -19.71 -6.31 4.74
C ARG A 105 -19.89 -7.05 6.06
N ARG A 106 -18.89 -6.98 6.90
CA ARG A 106 -18.89 -7.64 8.21
C ARG A 106 -18.59 -6.66 9.33
#